data_364dc32664b53f0695713d57e4127ecd
#
_entry.id   364dc32664b53f0695713d57e4127ecd
#
_cell.length_a   1.000
_cell.length_b   1.000
_cell.length_c   1.000
_cell.angle_alpha   90.00
_cell.angle_beta   90.00
_cell.angle_gamma   90.00
#
_symmetry.space_group_name_H-M   'P 1'
#
loop_
_entity.id
_entity.type
_entity.pdbx_description
1 polymer ?
#
loop_
_entity_poly.entity_id
_entity_poly.type
_entity_poly.pdbx_seq_one_letter_code
_entity_poly.pdbx_strand_id
1 'polypeptide(L)'
;MALADRDGIIVYIAQDNPVAAIDLDLEFEAKAENARLRPKLYKAGRVKGTREIVVRPNYVMIYRITGDVVEVLRVLHAAQQWP
;
A
#
# COMPACT_ATOMS: atom_id res chain seq x y z
N MET A 1 6.61 5.45 -8.57
CA MET A 1 6.76 5.16 -7.15
C MET A 1 5.69 4.18 -6.69
N ALA A 2 4.53 4.59 -6.19
CA ALA A 2 3.55 3.64 -5.67
C ALA A 2 3.00 2.68 -6.73
N LEU A 3 2.64 3.18 -7.91
CA LEU A 3 2.14 2.32 -9.00
C LEU A 3 3.21 1.35 -9.48
N ALA A 4 4.45 1.82 -9.60
CA ALA A 4 5.55 0.96 -9.99
C ALA A 4 5.85 -0.10 -8.92
N ASP A 5 5.76 0.26 -7.64
CA ASP A 5 5.92 -0.68 -6.53
C ASP A 5 4.86 -1.78 -6.60
N ARG A 6 3.60 -1.37 -6.77
CA ARG A 6 2.45 -2.28 -6.85
C ARG A 6 2.60 -3.22 -8.02
N ASP A 7 2.91 -2.69 -9.20
CA ASP A 7 3.07 -3.49 -10.41
C ASP A 7 4.18 -4.52 -10.26
N GLY A 8 5.30 -4.13 -9.67
CA GLY A 8 6.43 -5.02 -9.42
C GLY A 8 6.05 -6.20 -8.51
N ILE A 9 5.32 -5.91 -7.44
CA ILE A 9 4.84 -6.95 -6.51
C ILE A 9 3.88 -7.90 -7.21
N ILE A 10 2.91 -7.37 -7.94
CA ILE A 10 1.90 -8.17 -8.62
C ILE A 10 2.53 -9.05 -9.70
N VAL A 11 3.43 -8.52 -10.50
CA VAL A 11 4.14 -9.28 -11.53
C VAL A 11 4.95 -10.42 -10.91
N TYR A 12 5.65 -10.14 -9.81
CA TYR A 12 6.44 -11.14 -9.11
C TYR A 12 5.58 -12.31 -8.61
N ILE A 13 4.46 -11.99 -7.95
CA ILE A 13 3.56 -13.01 -7.42
C ILE A 13 2.87 -13.78 -8.55
N ALA A 14 2.50 -13.10 -9.62
CA ALA A 14 1.79 -13.71 -10.74
C ALA A 14 2.62 -14.78 -11.46
N GLN A 15 3.94 -14.73 -11.37
CA GLN A 15 4.82 -15.74 -11.94
C GLN A 15 4.55 -17.13 -11.35
N ASP A 16 4.23 -17.19 -10.05
CA ASP A 16 3.98 -18.44 -9.35
C ASP A 16 2.49 -18.70 -9.14
N ASN A 17 1.71 -17.64 -8.92
CA ASN A 17 0.31 -17.79 -8.56
C ASN A 17 -0.51 -16.59 -9.06
N PRO A 18 -1.04 -16.65 -10.30
CA PRO A 18 -1.82 -15.55 -10.86
C PRO A 18 -3.08 -15.19 -10.06
N VAL A 19 -3.75 -16.18 -9.47
CA VAL A 19 -4.96 -15.93 -8.67
C VAL A 19 -4.61 -15.15 -7.41
N ALA A 20 -3.54 -15.52 -6.73
CA ALA A 20 -3.08 -14.79 -5.54
C ALA A 20 -2.67 -13.36 -5.88
N ALA A 21 -2.08 -13.14 -7.06
CA ALA A 21 -1.73 -11.79 -7.52
C ALA A 21 -2.97 -10.93 -7.71
N ILE A 22 -4.02 -11.46 -8.31
CA ILE A 22 -5.28 -10.74 -8.51
C ILE A 22 -5.92 -10.41 -7.16
N ASP A 23 -5.96 -11.36 -6.24
CA ASP A 23 -6.52 -11.14 -4.91
C ASP A 23 -5.78 -10.05 -4.15
N LEU A 24 -4.46 -10.06 -4.21
CA LEU A 24 -3.65 -9.03 -3.56
C LEU A 24 -3.87 -7.65 -4.19
N ASP A 25 -3.97 -7.60 -5.52
CA ASP A 25 -4.22 -6.35 -6.23
C ASP A 25 -5.56 -5.73 -5.81
N LEU A 26 -6.59 -6.56 -5.68
CA LEU A 26 -7.89 -6.11 -5.18
C LEU A 26 -7.82 -5.62 -3.73
N GLU A 27 -7.00 -6.23 -2.90
CA GLU A 27 -6.80 -5.76 -1.52
C GLU A 27 -6.11 -4.40 -1.49
N PHE A 28 -5.13 -4.16 -2.35
CA PHE A 28 -4.50 -2.84 -2.46
C PHE A 28 -5.54 -1.78 -2.80
N GLU A 29 -6.42 -2.07 -3.76
CA GLU A 29 -7.50 -1.16 -4.14
C GLU A 29 -8.46 -0.89 -2.99
N ALA A 30 -8.90 -1.94 -2.30
CA ALA A 30 -9.83 -1.81 -1.18
C ALA A 30 -9.23 -1.01 -0.03
N LYS A 31 -7.95 -1.23 0.29
CA LYS A 31 -7.28 -0.49 1.37
C LYS A 31 -7.06 0.97 1.01
N ALA A 32 -6.71 1.25 -0.24
CA ALA A 32 -6.59 2.63 -0.72
C ALA A 32 -7.93 3.37 -0.62
N GLU A 33 -9.03 2.71 -0.98
CA GLU A 33 -10.36 3.29 -0.87
C GLU A 33 -10.76 3.54 0.59
N ASN A 34 -10.45 2.62 1.48
CA ASN A 34 -10.68 2.81 2.92
C ASN A 34 -9.91 4.02 3.46
N ALA A 35 -8.67 4.21 3.02
CA ALA A 35 -7.87 5.36 3.41
C ALA A 35 -8.48 6.66 2.88
N ARG A 36 -9.00 6.65 1.66
CA ARG A 36 -9.68 7.81 1.07
C ARG A 36 -10.90 8.22 1.90
N LEU A 37 -11.69 7.24 2.33
CA LEU A 37 -12.91 7.49 3.09
C LEU A 37 -12.63 7.85 4.54
N ARG A 38 -11.60 7.26 5.15
CA ARG A 38 -11.26 7.45 6.56
C ARG A 38 -9.74 7.63 6.71
N PRO A 39 -9.21 8.77 6.25
CA PRO A 39 -7.76 8.92 6.15
C PRO A 39 -7.04 8.93 7.50
N LYS A 40 -7.73 9.22 8.58
CA LYS A 40 -7.14 9.26 9.92
C LYS A 40 -7.32 7.98 10.72
N LEU A 41 -7.92 6.94 10.11
CA LEU A 41 -8.14 5.66 10.77
C LEU A 41 -6.83 4.91 11.02
N TYR A 42 -5.87 5.05 10.12
CA TYR A 42 -4.64 4.26 10.14
C TYR A 42 -3.54 4.95 10.95
N LYS A 43 -2.59 4.13 11.43
CA LYS A 43 -1.53 4.58 12.32
C LYS A 43 -0.54 5.52 11.62
N ALA A 44 0.16 6.31 12.43
CA ALA A 44 1.26 7.14 11.94
C ALA A 44 2.36 6.26 11.35
N GLY A 45 2.95 6.72 10.24
CA GLY A 45 4.04 6.04 9.58
C GLY A 45 5.39 6.31 10.23
N ARG A 46 6.40 5.59 9.75
CA ARG A 46 7.79 5.74 10.20
C ARG A 46 8.36 7.11 9.84
N VAL A 47 7.90 7.69 8.74
CA VAL A 47 8.29 9.03 8.32
C VAL A 47 7.23 10.01 8.79
N LYS A 48 7.65 11.12 9.39
CA LYS A 48 6.74 12.15 9.87
C LYS A 48 5.83 12.64 8.73
N GLY A 49 4.55 12.74 9.02
CA GLY A 49 3.54 13.17 8.04
C GLY A 49 2.99 12.06 7.17
N THR A 50 3.46 10.83 7.35
CA THR A 50 2.93 9.67 6.62
C THR A 50 2.09 8.79 7.53
N ARG A 51 1.31 7.90 6.89
CA ARG A 51 0.55 6.85 7.56
C ARG A 51 0.79 5.53 6.85
N GLU A 52 0.60 4.44 7.57
CA GLU A 52 0.87 3.09 7.06
C GLU A 52 -0.36 2.22 7.21
N ILE A 53 -0.66 1.47 6.14
CA ILE A 53 -1.72 0.46 6.13
C ILE A 53 -1.07 -0.89 5.93
N VAL A 54 -1.25 -1.80 6.88
CA VAL A 54 -0.86 -3.20 6.69
C VAL A 54 -1.92 -3.86 5.81
N VAL A 55 -1.58 -4.14 4.57
CA VAL A 55 -2.48 -4.80 3.62
C VAL A 55 -2.54 -6.30 3.91
N ARG A 56 -1.35 -6.88 4.10
CA ARG A 56 -1.14 -8.24 4.58
C ARG A 56 0.08 -8.23 5.49
N PRO A 57 0.35 -9.29 6.27
CA PRO A 57 1.49 -9.28 7.18
C PRO A 57 2.82 -8.88 6.54
N ASN A 58 2.97 -9.15 5.24
CA ASN A 58 4.21 -8.87 4.51
C ASN A 58 4.12 -7.72 3.50
N TYR A 59 3.00 -6.97 3.44
CA TYR A 59 2.87 -5.83 2.53
C TYR A 59 2.27 -4.63 3.24
N VAL A 60 2.87 -3.46 3.02
CA VAL A 60 2.49 -2.21 3.66
C VAL A 60 2.32 -1.12 2.60
N MET A 61 1.23 -0.37 2.67
CA MET A 61 1.02 0.84 1.89
C MET A 61 1.35 2.06 2.73
N ILE A 62 2.09 2.99 2.16
CA ILE A 62 2.46 4.24 2.82
C ILE A 62 1.78 5.38 2.08
N TYR A 63 1.02 6.20 2.81
CA TYR A 63 0.31 7.32 2.23
C TYR A 63 0.46 8.58 3.10
N ARG A 64 0.10 9.71 2.52
CA ARG A 64 -0.04 10.97 3.26
C ARG A 64 -1.34 11.65 2.88
N ILE A 65 -1.80 12.54 3.75
CA ILE A 65 -2.97 13.37 3.50
C ILE A 65 -2.47 14.74 3.05
N THR A 66 -2.90 15.17 1.87
CA THR A 66 -2.58 16.49 1.33
C THR A 66 -3.90 17.19 1.02
N GLY A 67 -4.31 18.12 1.91
CA GLY A 67 -5.63 18.75 1.81
C GLY A 67 -6.71 17.70 1.92
N ASP A 68 -7.55 17.55 0.90
CA ASP A 68 -8.62 16.56 0.84
C ASP A 68 -8.21 15.28 0.10
N VAL A 69 -6.94 15.16 -0.26
CA VAL A 69 -6.45 14.08 -1.09
C VAL A 69 -5.60 13.11 -0.27
N VAL A 70 -5.83 11.82 -0.43
CA VAL A 70 -4.95 10.76 0.06
C VAL A 70 -4.01 10.38 -1.08
N GLU A 71 -2.72 10.57 -0.85
CA GLU A 71 -1.68 10.25 -1.83
C GLU A 71 -0.91 9.03 -1.36
N VAL A 72 -0.99 7.93 -2.12
CA VAL A 72 -0.20 6.73 -1.84
C VAL A 72 1.22 6.96 -2.36
N LEU A 73 2.18 6.93 -1.46
CA LEU A 73 3.59 7.23 -1.78
C LEU A 73 4.36 5.98 -2.19
N ARG A 74 4.18 4.89 -1.46
CA ARG A 74 4.89 3.63 -1.71
C ARG A 74 4.01 2.44 -1.35
N VAL A 75 4.27 1.31 -1.99
CA VAL A 75 3.77 -0.01 -1.61
C VAL A 75 5.00 -0.90 -1.43
N LEU A 76 5.22 -1.41 -0.22
CA LEU A 76 6.48 -2.06 0.13
C LEU A 76 6.22 -3.45 0.72
N HIS A 77 7.16 -4.36 0.47
CA HIS A 77 7.28 -5.55 1.27
C HIS A 77 7.72 -5.13 2.68
N ALA A 78 7.15 -5.76 3.71
CA ALA A 78 7.39 -5.34 5.09
C ALA A 78 8.88 -5.41 5.51
N ALA A 79 9.67 -6.23 4.82
CA ALA A 79 11.11 -6.34 5.08
C ALA A 79 11.94 -5.24 4.41
N GLN A 80 11.36 -4.47 3.49
CA GLN A 80 12.09 -3.38 2.83
C GLN A 80 12.30 -2.21 3.77
N GLN A 81 13.43 -1.54 3.61
CA GLN A 81 13.68 -0.31 4.35
C GLN A 81 12.84 0.85 3.79
N TRP A 82 12.26 1.63 4.71
CA TRP A 82 11.58 2.88 4.41
C TRP A 82 11.96 3.90 5.47
N PRO A 83 12.37 5.07 5.15
CA PRO A 83 12.58 5.61 3.81
C PRO A 83 13.71 4.97 3.06
#